data_9edaddecaadc6a91a80f315bbc46b689
#
_entry.id   9edaddecaadc6a91a80f315bbc46b689
#
_cell.length_a   1.000
_cell.length_b   1.000
_cell.length_c   1.000
_cell.angle_alpha   90.00
_cell.angle_beta   90.00
_cell.angle_gamma   90.00
#
_symmetry.space_group_name_H-M   'P 1'
#
loop_
_entity.id
_entity.type
_entity.pdbx_description
1 polymer ?
#
loop_
_entity_poly.entity_id
_entity_poly.type
_entity_poly.pdbx_seq_one_letter_code
_entity_poly.pdbx_strand_id
1 'polypeptide(L)'
;MSKKLKLTDREWAEFQFKDVFHIVDGYYNKKPPMEENGTLPFLGATQYNNGVTGMTTKDSVQVHDKVGGNSMNDVDKRFYAGGCIAITNNGSVGHAYYQASEFTCSHDITVVYLKGQVMTKELATFLIPSIQKAGESYAYAKKWRPIRMRRSKLMLPIGTNGTPDWAFMETYVRQVEDELLSEVRSKLEAQLLEHIISLGALEDREWKEFYFSDVFTRIQRGKRLKKDDHIEGTTPYVSSTATNNGIDGFVGNKERIRIFSNCISLANSGSVGSAFFQKFEFVASDHVTSLQKEGIDEYAYLFMLPIIRRLSEKYSFNREINDLRISRERLMLPVQSDGTPDWEFMSAFMQRVEQETLGKALQFFKLRCEEMQNRGG
;
A
#
# COMPACT_ATOMS: atom_id res chain seq x y z
N MET A 1 -34.72 10.89 -2.22
CA MET A 1 -33.59 10.02 -1.91
C MET A 1 -33.73 8.73 -2.73
N SER A 2 -32.84 8.46 -3.66
CA SER A 2 -32.85 7.20 -4.42
C SER A 2 -32.61 6.03 -3.44
N LYS A 3 -33.29 4.91 -3.64
CA LYS A 3 -33.16 3.71 -2.82
C LYS A 3 -31.69 3.22 -2.92
N LYS A 4 -31.04 2.99 -1.79
CA LYS A 4 -29.69 2.43 -1.73
C LYS A 4 -29.68 1.04 -2.37
N LEU A 5 -28.81 0.84 -3.39
CA LEU A 5 -28.62 -0.45 -4.05
C LEU A 5 -27.91 -1.42 -3.14
N LYS A 6 -28.29 -2.68 -3.22
CA LYS A 6 -27.64 -3.80 -2.53
C LYS A 6 -27.30 -4.88 -3.54
N LEU A 7 -26.26 -5.65 -3.30
CA LEU A 7 -25.88 -6.78 -4.16
C LEU A 7 -27.01 -7.83 -4.27
N THR A 8 -27.89 -7.87 -3.27
CA THR A 8 -29.10 -8.73 -3.24
C THR A 8 -30.26 -8.22 -4.09
N ASP A 9 -30.18 -7.02 -4.65
CA ASP A 9 -31.23 -6.45 -5.54
C ASP A 9 -31.19 -7.05 -6.95
N ARG A 10 -30.25 -7.95 -7.21
CA ARG A 10 -30.12 -8.67 -8.48
C ARG A 10 -29.95 -10.16 -8.24
N GLU A 11 -30.47 -10.95 -9.16
CA GLU A 11 -30.10 -12.35 -9.31
C GLU A 11 -28.68 -12.43 -9.89
N TRP A 12 -27.99 -13.53 -9.58
CA TRP A 12 -26.61 -13.76 -10.01
C TRP A 12 -26.55 -15.04 -10.84
N ALA A 13 -25.80 -14.99 -11.92
CA ALA A 13 -25.54 -16.15 -12.76
C ALA A 13 -24.05 -16.33 -13.02
N GLU A 14 -23.70 -17.55 -13.38
CA GLU A 14 -22.34 -17.97 -13.69
C GLU A 14 -22.04 -17.73 -15.17
N PHE A 15 -20.92 -17.06 -15.46
CA PHE A 15 -20.43 -16.80 -16.81
C PHE A 15 -19.01 -17.30 -16.97
N GLN A 16 -18.68 -17.89 -18.13
CA GLN A 16 -17.28 -18.23 -18.43
C GLN A 16 -16.52 -16.98 -18.85
N PHE A 17 -15.25 -16.89 -18.47
CA PHE A 17 -14.38 -15.77 -18.86
C PHE A 17 -14.38 -15.51 -20.37
N LYS A 18 -14.35 -16.59 -21.18
CA LYS A 18 -14.39 -16.46 -22.64
C LYS A 18 -15.65 -15.81 -23.18
N ASP A 19 -16.76 -15.85 -22.42
CA ASP A 19 -18.04 -15.26 -22.86
C ASP A 19 -18.12 -13.77 -22.50
N VAL A 20 -17.42 -13.36 -21.42
CA VAL A 20 -17.37 -12.00 -20.89
C VAL A 20 -16.21 -11.20 -21.49
N PHE A 21 -15.05 -11.84 -21.71
CA PHE A 21 -13.81 -11.14 -22.04
C PHE A 21 -13.18 -11.58 -23.38
N HIS A 22 -12.59 -10.59 -24.08
CA HIS A 22 -11.49 -10.83 -25.00
C HIS A 22 -10.22 -11.02 -24.20
N ILE A 23 -9.62 -12.20 -24.26
CA ILE A 23 -8.45 -12.60 -23.47
C ILE A 23 -7.22 -12.55 -24.36
N VAL A 24 -6.26 -11.71 -24.00
CA VAL A 24 -5.02 -11.43 -24.75
C VAL A 24 -3.82 -11.86 -23.92
N ASP A 25 -2.92 -12.60 -24.53
CA ASP A 25 -1.67 -13.01 -23.89
C ASP A 25 -0.70 -11.82 -23.74
N GLY A 26 0.03 -11.79 -22.65
CA GLY A 26 1.19 -10.90 -22.53
C GLY A 26 2.31 -11.32 -23.51
N TYR A 27 3.07 -10.35 -23.98
CA TYR A 27 4.08 -10.59 -25.00
C TYR A 27 5.34 -11.21 -24.40
N TYR A 28 5.77 -12.35 -24.95
CA TYR A 28 7.00 -13.01 -24.54
C TYR A 28 8.21 -12.34 -25.18
N ASN A 29 8.79 -11.38 -24.48
CA ASN A 29 9.96 -10.66 -24.97
C ASN A 29 10.98 -10.42 -23.84
N LYS A 30 12.14 -9.88 -24.21
CA LYS A 30 13.12 -9.38 -23.25
C LYS A 30 12.52 -8.17 -22.52
N LYS A 31 12.71 -8.10 -21.20
CA LYS A 31 12.31 -6.92 -20.43
C LYS A 31 13.09 -5.70 -20.94
N PRO A 32 12.42 -4.62 -21.38
CA PRO A 32 13.10 -3.41 -21.83
C PRO A 32 13.83 -2.74 -20.66
N PRO A 33 14.81 -1.85 -20.92
CA PRO A 33 15.37 -0.99 -19.87
C PRO A 33 14.28 -0.19 -19.17
N MET A 34 14.43 -0.06 -17.84
CA MET A 34 13.59 0.86 -17.07
C MET A 34 14.25 2.22 -17.05
N GLU A 35 13.46 3.25 -17.28
CA GLU A 35 13.92 4.63 -17.44
C GLU A 35 13.22 5.53 -16.42
N GLU A 36 13.96 6.36 -15.68
CA GLU A 36 13.39 7.27 -14.67
C GLU A 36 12.38 8.24 -15.27
N ASN A 37 12.61 8.69 -16.49
CA ASN A 37 11.72 9.60 -17.23
C ASN A 37 10.79 8.86 -18.21
N GLY A 38 10.69 7.53 -18.11
CA GLY A 38 9.79 6.75 -18.93
C GLY A 38 8.32 7.11 -18.69
N THR A 39 7.52 7.10 -19.74
CA THR A 39 6.08 7.43 -19.67
C THR A 39 5.18 6.22 -19.88
N LEU A 40 5.73 5.09 -20.31
CA LEU A 40 5.01 3.86 -20.59
C LEU A 40 5.18 2.88 -19.41
N PRO A 41 4.10 2.51 -18.68
CA PRO A 41 4.19 1.52 -17.61
C PRO A 41 4.58 0.14 -18.16
N PHE A 42 5.50 -0.55 -17.45
CA PHE A 42 5.81 -1.95 -17.67
C PHE A 42 5.20 -2.80 -16.54
N LEU A 43 4.27 -3.68 -16.90
CA LEU A 43 3.61 -4.56 -15.95
C LEU A 43 4.33 -5.91 -15.84
N GLY A 44 4.51 -6.37 -14.60
CA GLY A 44 5.09 -7.66 -14.25
C GLY A 44 4.26 -8.41 -13.22
N ALA A 45 4.63 -9.65 -12.94
CA ALA A 45 3.94 -10.49 -11.97
C ALA A 45 4.23 -10.07 -10.52
N THR A 46 3.67 -8.95 -10.09
CA THR A 46 3.76 -8.41 -8.73
C THR A 46 2.37 -8.26 -8.11
N GLN A 47 2.30 -8.26 -6.79
CA GLN A 47 1.09 -7.95 -6.03
C GLN A 47 0.99 -6.46 -5.62
N TYR A 48 1.97 -5.64 -5.99
CA TYR A 48 2.11 -4.25 -5.57
C TYR A 48 1.98 -3.28 -6.75
N ASN A 49 1.80 -2.01 -6.43
CA ASN A 49 1.88 -0.87 -7.34
C ASN A 49 1.05 -1.04 -8.63
N ASN A 50 -0.19 -1.52 -8.52
CA ASN A 50 -1.11 -1.76 -9.64
C ASN A 50 -0.49 -2.62 -10.76
N GLY A 51 0.44 -3.55 -10.40
CA GLY A 51 1.15 -4.40 -11.35
C GLY A 51 2.35 -3.73 -12.03
N VAL A 52 2.59 -2.44 -11.82
CA VAL A 52 3.70 -1.69 -12.44
C VAL A 52 5.02 -2.00 -11.74
N THR A 53 5.97 -2.55 -12.49
CA THR A 53 7.32 -2.89 -11.99
C THR A 53 8.41 -1.94 -12.49
N GLY A 54 8.04 -0.94 -13.26
CA GLY A 54 8.92 0.12 -13.74
C GLY A 54 8.28 0.92 -14.88
N MET A 55 8.96 1.97 -15.28
CA MET A 55 8.58 2.81 -16.40
C MET A 55 9.59 2.65 -17.53
N THR A 56 9.14 2.75 -18.78
CA THR A 56 9.97 2.63 -19.98
C THR A 56 9.46 3.59 -21.07
N THR A 57 10.06 3.54 -22.25
CA THR A 57 9.60 4.28 -23.43
C THR A 57 9.16 3.32 -24.55
N LYS A 58 8.35 3.83 -25.49
CA LYS A 58 7.96 3.05 -26.68
C LYS A 58 9.17 2.63 -27.50
N ASP A 59 10.14 3.52 -27.67
CA ASP A 59 11.36 3.27 -28.42
C ASP A 59 12.17 2.12 -27.80
N SER A 60 12.34 2.13 -26.47
CA SER A 60 13.03 1.04 -25.75
C SER A 60 12.32 -0.30 -25.90
N VAL A 61 10.99 -0.33 -25.91
CA VAL A 61 10.21 -1.56 -26.16
C VAL A 61 10.38 -2.04 -27.59
N GLN A 62 10.40 -1.12 -28.56
CA GLN A 62 10.53 -1.47 -29.98
C GLN A 62 11.88 -2.11 -30.33
N VAL A 63 12.98 -1.57 -29.78
CA VAL A 63 14.34 -2.07 -30.08
C VAL A 63 14.76 -3.29 -29.24
N HIS A 64 14.05 -3.56 -28.12
CA HIS A 64 14.37 -4.68 -27.24
C HIS A 64 13.62 -5.96 -27.66
N ASP A 65 14.35 -6.84 -28.34
CA ASP A 65 13.82 -8.14 -28.75
C ASP A 65 14.65 -9.29 -28.16
N LYS A 66 13.97 -10.30 -27.60
CA LYS A 66 14.58 -11.50 -27.05
C LYS A 66 15.04 -12.47 -28.15
N VAL A 67 14.36 -12.47 -29.30
CA VAL A 67 14.52 -13.49 -30.33
C VAL A 67 15.51 -13.06 -31.42
N GLY A 68 16.04 -11.84 -31.33
CA GLY A 68 17.02 -11.30 -32.28
C GLY A 68 16.47 -11.08 -33.70
N GLY A 69 15.19 -11.21 -33.88
CA GLY A 69 14.51 -10.90 -35.14
C GLY A 69 13.86 -9.52 -35.00
N ASN A 70 14.41 -8.52 -35.64
CA ASN A 70 13.74 -7.22 -35.82
C ASN A 70 12.48 -7.36 -36.70
N SER A 71 11.58 -8.26 -36.33
CA SER A 71 10.29 -8.37 -36.93
C SER A 71 9.45 -7.17 -36.49
N MET A 72 9.54 -6.07 -37.21
CA MET A 72 8.65 -4.92 -37.04
C MET A 72 7.16 -5.32 -37.03
N ASN A 73 6.85 -6.49 -37.60
CA ASN A 73 5.49 -7.04 -37.67
C ASN A 73 4.91 -7.43 -36.30
N ASP A 74 5.70 -7.55 -35.25
CA ASP A 74 5.23 -7.90 -33.90
C ASP A 74 5.31 -6.76 -32.90
N VAL A 75 5.73 -5.57 -33.32
CA VAL A 75 5.86 -4.41 -32.43
C VAL A 75 4.51 -4.04 -31.80
N ASP A 76 3.44 -4.01 -32.58
CA ASP A 76 2.10 -3.68 -32.11
C ASP A 76 1.58 -4.64 -31.02
N LYS A 77 2.04 -5.90 -31.04
CA LYS A 77 1.68 -6.90 -30.04
C LYS A 77 2.34 -6.67 -28.67
N ARG A 78 3.28 -5.74 -28.57
CA ARG A 78 3.98 -5.38 -27.35
C ARG A 78 3.30 -4.28 -26.55
N PHE A 79 2.31 -3.62 -27.15
CA PHE A 79 1.55 -2.54 -26.54
C PHE A 79 0.10 -2.95 -26.32
N TYR A 80 -0.44 -2.55 -25.19
CA TYR A 80 -1.80 -2.89 -24.80
C TYR A 80 -2.56 -1.59 -24.53
N ALA A 81 -3.69 -1.41 -25.17
CA ALA A 81 -4.55 -0.26 -24.94
C ALA A 81 -5.06 -0.25 -23.49
N GLY A 82 -5.30 0.92 -22.95
CA GLY A 82 -6.00 1.08 -21.68
C GLY A 82 -7.46 0.64 -21.74
N GLY A 83 -8.19 0.82 -20.65
CA GLY A 83 -9.58 0.37 -20.53
C GLY A 83 -9.69 -1.17 -20.42
N CYS A 84 -8.80 -1.78 -19.64
CA CYS A 84 -8.73 -3.24 -19.48
C CYS A 84 -8.33 -3.64 -18.06
N ILE A 85 -8.42 -4.93 -17.77
CA ILE A 85 -7.85 -5.52 -16.54
C ILE A 85 -6.65 -6.38 -16.92
N ALA A 86 -5.50 -6.12 -16.30
CA ALA A 86 -4.30 -6.92 -16.38
C ALA A 86 -4.28 -7.94 -15.22
N ILE A 87 -4.07 -9.22 -15.53
CA ILE A 87 -4.15 -10.32 -14.56
C ILE A 87 -2.82 -11.05 -14.53
N THR A 88 -2.24 -11.26 -13.35
CA THR A 88 -1.04 -12.07 -13.18
C THR A 88 -1.36 -13.55 -13.38
N ASN A 89 -0.73 -14.18 -14.36
CA ASN A 89 -0.97 -15.58 -14.73
C ASN A 89 0.13 -16.55 -14.26
N ASN A 90 1.24 -16.01 -13.75
CA ASN A 90 2.41 -16.71 -13.22
C ASN A 90 3.07 -15.88 -12.11
N GLY A 91 3.93 -16.46 -11.27
CA GLY A 91 4.49 -15.79 -10.09
C GLY A 91 3.43 -15.56 -9.03
N SER A 92 3.11 -14.31 -8.72
CA SER A 92 1.99 -13.92 -7.86
C SER A 92 0.67 -14.07 -8.63
N VAL A 93 0.17 -15.29 -8.77
CA VAL A 93 -0.99 -15.63 -9.61
C VAL A 93 -2.30 -15.06 -9.06
N GLY A 94 -3.17 -14.55 -9.95
CA GLY A 94 -4.55 -14.17 -9.64
C GLY A 94 -4.73 -12.71 -9.23
N HIS A 95 -3.67 -11.91 -9.10
CA HIS A 95 -3.82 -10.46 -8.91
C HIS A 95 -4.33 -9.81 -10.19
N ALA A 96 -5.28 -8.89 -10.03
CA ALA A 96 -5.94 -8.21 -11.15
C ALA A 96 -5.94 -6.69 -10.94
N TYR A 97 -5.62 -5.94 -12.00
CA TYR A 97 -5.40 -4.49 -11.94
C TYR A 97 -6.06 -3.79 -13.12
N TYR A 98 -6.83 -2.75 -12.86
CA TYR A 98 -7.36 -1.89 -13.91
C TYR A 98 -6.24 -1.01 -14.49
N GLN A 99 -6.14 -1.01 -15.81
CA GLN A 99 -5.23 -0.16 -16.55
C GLN A 99 -6.04 0.84 -17.37
N ALA A 100 -5.98 2.11 -16.98
CA ALA A 100 -6.71 3.18 -17.67
C ALA A 100 -6.03 3.64 -18.95
N SER A 101 -4.70 3.52 -19.02
CA SER A 101 -3.84 4.02 -20.09
C SER A 101 -3.10 2.88 -20.78
N GLU A 102 -2.49 3.18 -21.92
CA GLU A 102 -1.61 2.26 -22.65
C GLU A 102 -0.41 1.82 -21.78
N PHE A 103 -0.02 0.56 -21.93
CA PHE A 103 1.10 -0.05 -21.20
C PHE A 103 1.75 -1.15 -22.02
N THR A 104 2.88 -1.66 -21.53
CA THR A 104 3.50 -2.93 -21.99
C THR A 104 3.61 -3.89 -20.83
N CYS A 105 3.73 -5.20 -21.09
CA CYS A 105 3.81 -6.18 -20.03
C CYS A 105 4.62 -7.41 -20.38
N SER A 106 5.02 -8.17 -19.35
CA SER A 106 5.63 -9.49 -19.53
C SER A 106 4.59 -10.55 -19.90
N HIS A 107 5.06 -11.69 -20.40
CA HIS A 107 4.21 -12.86 -20.68
C HIS A 107 3.57 -13.49 -19.43
N ASP A 108 3.93 -13.03 -18.24
CA ASP A 108 3.33 -13.47 -16.97
C ASP A 108 2.05 -12.67 -16.62
N ILE A 109 1.65 -11.77 -17.52
CA ILE A 109 0.40 -11.03 -17.48
C ILE A 109 -0.54 -11.54 -18.57
N THR A 110 -1.82 -11.61 -18.28
CA THR A 110 -2.89 -11.78 -19.25
C THR A 110 -3.79 -10.56 -19.19
N VAL A 111 -4.10 -9.99 -20.34
CA VAL A 111 -4.93 -8.77 -20.45
C VAL A 111 -6.34 -9.17 -20.87
N VAL A 112 -7.35 -8.62 -20.19
CA VAL A 112 -8.76 -8.91 -20.52
C VAL A 112 -9.52 -7.62 -20.79
N TYR A 113 -10.20 -7.56 -21.91
CA TYR A 113 -11.11 -6.50 -22.34
C TYR A 113 -12.54 -7.00 -22.32
N LEU A 114 -13.51 -6.20 -21.93
CA LEU A 114 -14.92 -6.60 -22.00
C LEU A 114 -15.37 -6.79 -23.44
N LYS A 115 -16.23 -7.75 -23.67
CA LYS A 115 -16.92 -7.97 -24.94
C LYS A 115 -18.16 -7.10 -25.03
N GLY A 116 -18.28 -6.34 -26.12
CA GLY A 116 -19.47 -5.52 -26.41
C GLY A 116 -19.73 -4.39 -25.42
N GLN A 117 -18.78 -4.10 -24.53
CA GLN A 117 -18.88 -3.08 -23.49
C GLN A 117 -17.51 -2.43 -23.27
N VAL A 118 -17.49 -1.15 -23.00
CA VAL A 118 -16.26 -0.45 -22.58
C VAL A 118 -15.96 -0.77 -21.11
N MET A 119 -14.72 -1.11 -20.81
CA MET A 119 -14.29 -1.30 -19.43
C MET A 119 -14.08 0.06 -18.77
N THR A 120 -15.02 0.48 -17.95
CA THR A 120 -14.88 1.66 -17.10
C THR A 120 -14.12 1.30 -15.82
N LYS A 121 -13.65 2.32 -15.10
CA LYS A 121 -13.03 2.13 -13.78
C LYS A 121 -13.99 1.42 -12.82
N GLU A 122 -15.24 1.83 -12.83
CA GLU A 122 -16.30 1.30 -11.97
C GLU A 122 -16.55 -0.19 -12.27
N LEU A 123 -16.69 -0.56 -13.56
CA LEU A 123 -16.83 -1.97 -13.95
C LEU A 123 -15.62 -2.79 -13.56
N ALA A 124 -14.41 -2.27 -13.76
CA ALA A 124 -13.21 -2.96 -13.34
C ALA A 124 -13.18 -3.16 -11.82
N THR A 125 -13.53 -2.12 -11.04
CA THR A 125 -13.60 -2.18 -9.57
C THR A 125 -14.59 -3.24 -9.11
N PHE A 126 -15.74 -3.38 -9.79
CA PHE A 126 -16.73 -4.42 -9.48
C PHE A 126 -16.23 -5.83 -9.83
N LEU A 127 -15.56 -5.98 -10.98
CA LEU A 127 -15.14 -7.28 -11.51
C LEU A 127 -13.88 -7.85 -10.85
N ILE A 128 -12.94 -6.99 -10.44
CA ILE A 128 -11.64 -7.42 -9.89
C ILE A 128 -11.77 -8.40 -8.73
N PRO A 129 -12.62 -8.20 -7.71
CA PRO A 129 -12.76 -9.17 -6.60
C PRO A 129 -13.22 -10.57 -7.10
N SER A 130 -14.15 -10.62 -8.05
CA SER A 130 -14.62 -11.89 -8.63
C SER A 130 -13.55 -12.57 -9.48
N ILE A 131 -12.73 -11.79 -10.21
CA ILE A 131 -11.59 -12.29 -10.97
C ILE A 131 -10.52 -12.86 -10.03
N GLN A 132 -10.17 -12.14 -8.96
CA GLN A 132 -9.20 -12.58 -7.96
C GLN A 132 -9.68 -13.88 -7.28
N LYS A 133 -10.97 -13.94 -6.92
CA LYS A 133 -11.58 -15.14 -6.36
C LYS A 133 -11.48 -16.35 -7.29
N ALA A 134 -11.71 -16.17 -8.58
CA ALA A 134 -11.50 -17.23 -9.57
C ALA A 134 -10.02 -17.64 -9.66
N GLY A 135 -9.10 -16.71 -9.43
CA GLY A 135 -7.64 -16.91 -9.42
C GLY A 135 -7.13 -17.73 -8.24
N GLU A 136 -7.81 -17.74 -7.08
CA GLU A 136 -7.40 -18.46 -5.87
C GLU A 136 -7.19 -19.99 -6.09
N SER A 137 -7.89 -20.56 -7.06
CA SER A 137 -7.72 -21.99 -7.43
C SER A 137 -6.40 -22.29 -8.12
N TYR A 138 -5.58 -21.28 -8.39
CA TYR A 138 -4.32 -21.36 -9.11
C TYR A 138 -3.17 -20.88 -8.22
N ALA A 139 -1.99 -21.43 -8.44
CA ALA A 139 -0.77 -21.12 -7.70
C ALA A 139 0.45 -21.24 -8.63
N TYR A 140 1.65 -21.01 -8.10
CA TYR A 140 2.88 -21.11 -8.87
C TYR A 140 3.01 -22.44 -9.65
N ALA A 141 2.65 -23.56 -9.02
CA ALA A 141 2.67 -24.89 -9.67
C ALA A 141 1.51 -25.10 -10.66
N LYS A 142 0.42 -24.34 -10.55
CA LYS A 142 -0.77 -24.44 -11.40
C LYS A 142 -1.07 -23.08 -12.03
N LYS A 143 -0.22 -22.62 -12.91
CA LYS A 143 -0.32 -21.32 -13.59
C LYS A 143 -1.70 -21.10 -14.20
N TRP A 144 -2.22 -19.87 -14.07
CA TRP A 144 -3.53 -19.48 -14.62
C TRP A 144 -3.40 -18.94 -16.06
N ARG A 145 -2.85 -19.76 -16.95
CA ARG A 145 -2.64 -19.41 -18.36
C ARG A 145 -3.97 -19.18 -19.10
N PRO A 146 -3.99 -18.41 -20.21
CA PRO A 146 -5.20 -18.04 -20.95
C PRO A 146 -6.10 -19.21 -21.33
N ILE A 147 -5.54 -20.36 -21.66
CA ILE A 147 -6.32 -21.56 -21.99
C ILE A 147 -7.16 -22.08 -20.79
N ARG A 148 -6.63 -21.94 -19.57
CA ARG A 148 -7.36 -22.26 -18.33
C ARG A 148 -8.30 -21.12 -17.94
N MET A 149 -7.84 -19.88 -18.11
CA MET A 149 -8.62 -18.66 -17.81
C MET A 149 -9.93 -18.64 -18.61
N ARG A 150 -9.91 -18.99 -19.90
CA ARG A 150 -11.12 -19.08 -20.74
C ARG A 150 -12.21 -19.96 -20.17
N ARG A 151 -11.85 -21.01 -19.40
CA ARG A 151 -12.78 -21.96 -18.77
C ARG A 151 -13.14 -21.58 -17.32
N SER A 152 -12.46 -20.61 -16.75
CA SER A 152 -12.78 -20.09 -15.43
C SER A 152 -14.13 -19.39 -15.47
N LYS A 153 -14.77 -19.30 -14.30
CA LYS A 153 -16.15 -18.84 -14.15
C LYS A 153 -16.17 -17.63 -13.23
N LEU A 154 -17.09 -16.72 -13.51
CA LEU A 154 -17.42 -15.55 -12.71
C LEU A 154 -18.88 -15.60 -12.33
N MET A 155 -19.21 -15.21 -11.11
CA MET A 155 -20.57 -14.87 -10.71
C MET A 155 -20.80 -13.39 -10.97
N LEU A 156 -21.82 -13.05 -11.78
CA LEU A 156 -22.19 -11.68 -12.10
C LEU A 156 -23.68 -11.45 -11.88
N PRO A 157 -24.09 -10.25 -11.44
CA PRO A 157 -25.50 -9.89 -11.36
C PRO A 157 -26.09 -9.79 -12.77
N ILE A 158 -27.31 -10.26 -12.93
CA ILE A 158 -28.00 -10.31 -14.21
C ILE A 158 -29.22 -9.37 -14.25
N GLY A 159 -29.46 -8.83 -15.44
CA GLY A 159 -30.68 -8.13 -15.78
C GLY A 159 -31.82 -9.12 -16.07
N THR A 160 -33.01 -8.60 -16.34
CA THR A 160 -34.21 -9.38 -16.67
C THR A 160 -34.07 -10.24 -17.93
N ASN A 161 -33.11 -9.93 -18.78
CA ASN A 161 -32.78 -10.67 -20.00
C ASN A 161 -31.76 -11.80 -19.78
N GLY A 162 -31.30 -12.02 -18.54
CA GLY A 162 -30.32 -13.04 -18.19
C GLY A 162 -28.87 -12.71 -18.59
N THR A 163 -28.60 -11.50 -19.08
CA THR A 163 -27.23 -11.03 -19.37
C THR A 163 -26.66 -10.24 -18.19
N PRO A 164 -25.33 -10.05 -18.10
CA PRO A 164 -24.74 -9.22 -17.05
C PRO A 164 -25.33 -7.80 -17.03
N ASP A 165 -25.78 -7.34 -15.85
CA ASP A 165 -26.31 -6.00 -15.64
C ASP A 165 -25.17 -4.99 -15.38
N TRP A 166 -24.54 -4.54 -16.45
CA TRP A 166 -23.41 -3.61 -16.41
C TRP A 166 -23.78 -2.28 -15.75
N ALA A 167 -24.99 -1.77 -16.04
CA ALA A 167 -25.47 -0.51 -15.48
C ALA A 167 -25.66 -0.61 -13.94
N PHE A 168 -26.16 -1.74 -13.46
CA PHE A 168 -26.24 -2.00 -12.04
C PHE A 168 -24.85 -2.01 -11.38
N MET A 169 -23.88 -2.72 -11.98
CA MET A 169 -22.51 -2.82 -11.44
C MET A 169 -21.86 -1.45 -11.33
N GLU A 170 -21.95 -0.62 -12.38
CA GLU A 170 -21.41 0.75 -12.35
C GLU A 170 -22.07 1.62 -11.30
N THR A 171 -23.41 1.60 -11.26
CA THR A 171 -24.17 2.43 -10.31
C THR A 171 -23.92 2.01 -8.88
N TYR A 172 -23.79 0.72 -8.63
CA TYR A 172 -23.46 0.19 -7.30
C TYR A 172 -22.07 0.67 -6.83
N VAL A 173 -21.05 0.58 -7.69
CA VAL A 173 -19.69 1.04 -7.33
C VAL A 173 -19.68 2.54 -7.07
N ARG A 174 -20.32 3.36 -7.93
CA ARG A 174 -20.43 4.80 -7.71
C ARG A 174 -21.08 5.12 -6.37
N GLN A 175 -22.19 4.45 -6.05
CA GLN A 175 -22.84 4.64 -4.75
C GLN A 175 -21.92 4.32 -3.57
N VAL A 176 -21.17 3.21 -3.64
CA VAL A 176 -20.22 2.83 -2.59
C VAL A 176 -19.06 3.84 -2.50
N GLU A 177 -18.53 4.30 -3.64
CA GLU A 177 -17.49 5.36 -3.66
C GLU A 177 -18.02 6.65 -3.01
N ASP A 178 -19.24 7.11 -3.35
CA ASP A 178 -19.86 8.31 -2.80
C ASP A 178 -20.03 8.22 -1.28
N GLU A 179 -20.51 7.09 -0.78
CA GLU A 179 -20.67 6.85 0.64
C GLU A 179 -19.33 6.91 1.39
N LEU A 180 -18.32 6.21 0.87
CA LEU A 180 -16.98 6.19 1.47
C LEU A 180 -16.33 7.59 1.45
N LEU A 181 -16.44 8.31 0.34
CA LEU A 181 -15.89 9.66 0.22
C LEU A 181 -16.58 10.62 1.20
N SER A 182 -17.92 10.53 1.34
CA SER A 182 -18.69 11.35 2.29
C SER A 182 -18.28 11.03 3.73
N GLU A 183 -18.12 9.76 4.09
CA GLU A 183 -17.67 9.34 5.42
C GLU A 183 -16.25 9.84 5.73
N VAL A 184 -15.30 9.64 4.80
CA VAL A 184 -13.92 10.12 4.96
C VAL A 184 -13.89 11.64 5.11
N ARG A 185 -14.63 12.37 4.25
CA ARG A 185 -14.72 13.82 4.34
C ARG A 185 -15.21 14.28 5.71
N SER A 186 -16.31 13.69 6.22
CA SER A 186 -16.88 14.06 7.51
C SER A 186 -15.89 13.81 8.66
N LYS A 187 -15.16 12.69 8.63
CA LYS A 187 -14.11 12.39 9.61
C LYS A 187 -12.95 13.39 9.56
N LEU A 188 -12.48 13.74 8.35
CA LEU A 188 -11.41 14.72 8.18
C LEU A 188 -11.83 16.13 8.63
N GLU A 189 -13.07 16.55 8.31
CA GLU A 189 -13.62 17.81 8.75
C GLU A 189 -13.71 17.89 10.28
N ALA A 190 -14.15 16.81 10.95
CA ALA A 190 -14.19 16.74 12.41
C ALA A 190 -12.79 16.86 13.03
N GLN A 191 -11.79 16.17 12.50
CA GLN A 191 -10.41 16.23 12.99
C GLN A 191 -9.76 17.61 12.79
N LEU A 192 -10.08 18.31 11.68
CA LEU A 192 -9.55 19.65 11.39
C LEU A 192 -10.10 20.74 12.32
N LEU A 193 -11.31 20.54 12.86
CA LEU A 193 -11.94 21.54 13.75
C LEU A 193 -11.29 21.59 15.15
N GLU A 194 -10.53 20.59 15.55
CA GLU A 194 -10.03 20.50 16.93
C GLU A 194 -8.80 21.36 17.23
N HIS A 195 -8.00 21.83 16.25
CA HIS A 195 -6.72 22.50 16.54
C HIS A 195 -6.33 23.58 15.52
N ILE A 196 -6.30 24.84 15.93
CA ILE A 196 -5.59 25.92 15.24
C ILE A 196 -4.44 26.38 16.15
N ILE A 197 -3.21 25.97 15.86
CA ILE A 197 -2.03 26.35 16.64
C ILE A 197 -1.11 27.21 15.79
N SER A 198 -0.77 28.42 16.26
CA SER A 198 0.27 29.26 15.68
C SER A 198 1.62 28.87 16.27
N LEU A 199 2.52 28.36 15.45
CA LEU A 199 3.86 27.91 15.85
C LEU A 199 4.94 28.63 15.03
N GLY A 200 6.08 28.91 15.69
CA GLY A 200 7.30 29.33 14.99
C GLY A 200 7.86 28.25 14.05
N ALA A 201 8.76 28.64 13.16
CA ALA A 201 9.42 27.70 12.25
C ALA A 201 10.46 26.83 12.97
N LEU A 202 10.85 25.71 12.35
CA LEU A 202 11.91 24.83 12.88
C LEU A 202 13.27 25.54 12.96
N GLU A 203 13.51 26.45 12.02
CA GLU A 203 14.74 27.25 11.88
C GLU A 203 14.93 28.26 13.02
N ASP A 204 13.82 28.65 13.66
CA ASP A 204 13.83 29.62 14.76
C ASP A 204 14.16 28.99 16.13
N ARG A 205 14.39 27.67 16.16
CA ARG A 205 14.64 26.95 17.40
C ARG A 205 16.12 26.67 17.61
N GLU A 206 16.56 26.73 18.87
CA GLU A 206 17.84 26.21 19.27
C GLU A 206 17.77 24.67 19.33
N TRP A 207 18.80 23.98 18.83
CA TRP A 207 18.90 22.53 18.79
C TRP A 207 20.12 22.05 19.57
N LYS A 208 19.95 20.97 20.36
CA LYS A 208 21.06 20.32 21.10
C LYS A 208 21.08 18.82 20.88
N GLU A 209 22.28 18.25 21.04
CA GLU A 209 22.46 16.81 21.04
C GLU A 209 22.14 16.19 22.41
N PHE A 210 21.39 15.11 22.41
CA PHE A 210 21.09 14.31 23.59
C PHE A 210 21.42 12.84 23.33
N TYR A 211 21.96 12.13 24.32
CA TYR A 211 22.10 10.69 24.20
C TYR A 211 20.72 10.03 24.25
N PHE A 212 20.58 8.90 23.55
CA PHE A 212 19.35 8.11 23.63
C PHE A 212 19.02 7.71 25.07
N SER A 213 20.03 7.40 25.88
CA SER A 213 19.88 7.12 27.30
C SER A 213 19.30 8.26 28.13
N ASP A 214 19.48 9.51 27.68
CA ASP A 214 19.00 10.70 28.40
C ASP A 214 17.56 11.07 27.95
N VAL A 215 17.23 10.71 26.69
CA VAL A 215 15.91 10.95 26.11
C VAL A 215 14.92 9.87 26.51
N PHE A 216 15.25 8.60 26.33
CA PHE A 216 14.33 7.50 26.56
C PHE A 216 14.45 6.94 27.98
N THR A 217 13.36 6.91 28.72
CA THR A 217 13.28 6.36 30.07
C THR A 217 13.48 4.83 30.07
N ARG A 218 13.17 4.19 28.95
CA ARG A 218 13.34 2.76 28.76
C ARG A 218 13.80 2.43 27.34
N ILE A 219 14.94 1.78 27.23
CA ILE A 219 15.46 1.19 26.00
C ILE A 219 15.53 -0.32 26.23
N GLN A 220 14.70 -1.09 25.55
CA GLN A 220 14.64 -2.52 25.80
C GLN A 220 14.42 -3.32 24.52
N ARG A 221 15.31 -4.27 24.29
CA ARG A 221 15.20 -5.24 23.20
C ARG A 221 14.05 -6.21 23.44
N GLY A 222 13.34 -6.61 22.36
CA GLY A 222 12.36 -7.67 22.39
C GLY A 222 12.95 -9.03 22.71
N LYS A 223 12.16 -10.09 22.58
CA LYS A 223 12.59 -11.46 22.90
C LYS A 223 12.32 -12.37 21.72
N ARG A 224 13.29 -13.26 21.44
CA ARG A 224 13.17 -14.22 20.35
C ARG A 224 11.95 -15.11 20.53
N LEU A 225 11.07 -15.11 19.54
CA LEU A 225 9.97 -16.04 19.37
C LEU A 225 10.09 -16.65 17.97
N LYS A 226 10.35 -17.95 17.88
CA LYS A 226 10.50 -18.62 16.59
C LYS A 226 9.14 -18.73 15.91
N LYS A 227 9.13 -18.72 14.59
CA LYS A 227 7.90 -18.81 13.82
C LYS A 227 7.06 -20.06 14.13
N ASP A 228 7.74 -21.17 14.38
CA ASP A 228 7.08 -22.44 14.74
C ASP A 228 6.46 -22.43 16.15
N ASP A 229 6.87 -21.47 17.00
CA ASP A 229 6.34 -21.29 18.36
C ASP A 229 5.20 -20.24 18.39
N HIS A 230 4.81 -19.65 17.23
CA HIS A 230 3.71 -18.70 17.16
C HIS A 230 2.39 -19.42 17.44
N ILE A 231 1.64 -18.90 18.38
CA ILE A 231 0.24 -19.27 18.64
C ILE A 231 -0.64 -18.24 17.92
N GLU A 232 -1.64 -18.68 17.19
CA GLU A 232 -2.60 -17.79 16.53
C GLU A 232 -3.30 -16.88 17.54
N GLY A 233 -3.43 -15.59 17.19
CA GLY A 233 -4.02 -14.59 18.08
C GLY A 233 -4.19 -13.23 17.41
N THR A 234 -4.47 -12.21 18.24
CA THR A 234 -4.81 -10.85 17.79
C THR A 234 -3.77 -9.80 18.17
N THR A 235 -2.73 -10.16 18.94
CA THR A 235 -1.68 -9.23 19.35
C THR A 235 -0.68 -9.05 18.21
N PRO A 236 -0.41 -7.84 17.74
CA PRO A 236 0.58 -7.59 16.70
C PRO A 236 1.97 -8.13 17.09
N TYR A 237 2.61 -8.83 16.16
CA TYR A 237 4.00 -9.26 16.29
C TYR A 237 4.87 -8.34 15.43
N VAL A 238 5.73 -7.56 16.07
CA VAL A 238 6.62 -6.59 15.42
C VAL A 238 8.00 -7.21 15.24
N SER A 239 8.45 -7.24 13.99
CA SER A 239 9.77 -7.75 13.60
C SER A 239 10.61 -6.67 12.91
N SER A 240 11.77 -7.04 12.39
CA SER A 240 12.69 -6.13 11.71
C SER A 240 12.33 -5.85 10.24
N THR A 241 11.04 -5.79 9.90
CA THR A 241 10.57 -5.41 8.57
C THR A 241 10.44 -3.89 8.42
N ALA A 242 10.65 -3.38 7.21
CA ALA A 242 10.49 -1.97 6.87
C ALA A 242 9.06 -1.62 6.38
N THR A 243 8.18 -2.62 6.26
CA THR A 243 6.81 -2.48 5.74
C THR A 243 5.77 -2.71 6.83
N ASN A 244 4.50 -2.38 6.56
CA ASN A 244 3.36 -2.64 7.45
C ASN A 244 3.57 -2.16 8.89
N ASN A 245 4.17 -0.99 9.09
CA ASN A 245 4.47 -0.46 10.42
C ASN A 245 5.31 -1.43 11.31
N GLY A 246 6.15 -2.27 10.68
CA GLY A 246 6.94 -3.30 11.36
C GLY A 246 6.16 -4.56 11.76
N ILE A 247 4.86 -4.62 11.49
CA ILE A 247 4.00 -5.76 11.85
C ILE A 247 4.20 -6.88 10.81
N ASP A 248 4.65 -8.04 11.30
CA ASP A 248 4.94 -9.24 10.50
C ASP A 248 3.87 -10.33 10.67
N GLY A 249 2.93 -10.12 11.58
CA GLY A 249 1.81 -11.04 11.85
C GLY A 249 1.10 -10.73 13.16
N PHE A 250 0.27 -11.67 13.61
CA PHE A 250 -0.45 -11.58 14.87
C PHE A 250 -0.24 -12.86 15.67
N VAL A 251 -0.09 -12.73 16.99
CA VAL A 251 0.20 -13.85 17.89
C VAL A 251 -0.69 -13.82 19.13
N GLY A 252 -0.92 -15.00 19.71
CA GLY A 252 -1.67 -15.21 20.96
C GLY A 252 -0.77 -15.67 22.11
N ASN A 253 0.56 -15.66 21.93
CA ASN A 253 1.54 -16.08 22.94
C ASN A 253 1.44 -15.19 24.19
N LYS A 254 1.47 -15.81 25.39
CA LYS A 254 1.45 -15.11 26.68
C LYS A 254 2.76 -15.28 27.47
N GLU A 255 3.51 -16.32 27.15
CA GLU A 255 4.74 -16.66 27.85
C GLU A 255 5.97 -16.49 26.97
N ARG A 256 7.12 -16.24 27.58
CA ARG A 256 8.44 -16.11 26.94
C ARG A 256 8.53 -14.97 25.90
N ILE A 257 7.61 -14.01 25.96
CA ILE A 257 7.55 -12.82 25.11
C ILE A 257 7.88 -11.56 25.91
N ARG A 258 8.02 -10.43 25.21
CA ARG A 258 8.00 -9.08 25.78
C ARG A 258 6.93 -8.27 25.05
N ILE A 259 6.06 -7.65 25.82
CA ILE A 259 5.00 -6.78 25.34
C ILE A 259 5.40 -5.35 25.61
N PHE A 260 5.18 -4.49 24.64
CA PHE A 260 5.39 -3.05 24.70
C PHE A 260 4.18 -2.34 24.15
N SER A 261 4.01 -1.07 24.49
CA SER A 261 3.00 -0.16 23.95
C SER A 261 3.46 1.28 24.10
N ASN A 262 2.87 2.18 23.36
CA ASN A 262 3.13 3.62 23.40
C ASN A 262 4.63 3.93 23.37
N CYS A 263 5.32 3.45 22.33
CA CYS A 263 6.76 3.59 22.18
C CYS A 263 7.17 3.50 20.69
N ILE A 264 8.42 3.83 20.41
CA ILE A 264 9.01 3.57 19.08
C ILE A 264 9.58 2.15 19.06
N SER A 265 9.19 1.36 18.07
CA SER A 265 9.86 0.12 17.69
C SER A 265 10.97 0.44 16.68
N LEU A 266 12.21 0.09 17.04
CA LEU A 266 13.39 0.28 16.19
C LEU A 266 13.93 -1.07 15.75
N ALA A 267 14.03 -1.33 14.47
CA ALA A 267 14.70 -2.51 13.92
C ALA A 267 16.21 -2.41 14.15
N ASN A 268 16.74 -3.31 14.97
CA ASN A 268 18.17 -3.33 15.33
C ASN A 268 19.01 -4.25 14.41
N SER A 269 18.35 -5.12 13.63
CA SER A 269 18.93 -5.98 12.59
C SER A 269 17.94 -6.11 11.44
N GLY A 270 18.24 -6.85 10.39
CA GLY A 270 17.38 -6.95 9.20
C GLY A 270 17.28 -5.60 8.48
N SER A 271 16.10 -4.98 8.47
CA SER A 271 15.91 -3.61 7.96
C SER A 271 16.37 -2.56 8.99
N VAL A 272 17.67 -2.57 9.29
CA VAL A 272 18.29 -1.78 10.38
C VAL A 272 17.92 -0.29 10.25
N GLY A 273 17.50 0.30 11.37
CA GLY A 273 17.11 1.72 11.42
C GLY A 273 15.65 1.99 11.04
N SER A 274 14.91 1.00 10.53
CA SER A 274 13.46 1.16 10.37
C SER A 274 12.81 1.35 11.74
N ALA A 275 12.05 2.44 11.88
CA ALA A 275 11.45 2.81 13.15
C ALA A 275 9.99 3.23 12.95
N PHE A 276 9.13 2.82 13.89
CA PHE A 276 7.69 3.09 13.84
C PHE A 276 7.15 3.39 15.23
N PHE A 277 6.22 4.34 15.33
CA PHE A 277 5.47 4.55 16.57
C PHE A 277 4.38 3.48 16.69
N GLN A 278 4.33 2.82 17.86
CA GLN A 278 3.38 1.77 18.19
C GLN A 278 2.49 2.27 19.34
N LYS A 279 1.26 2.68 19.02
CA LYS A 279 0.30 3.18 20.01
C LYS A 279 -0.31 2.04 20.85
N PHE A 280 -0.46 0.87 20.26
CA PHE A 280 -1.11 -0.32 20.83
C PHE A 280 -0.09 -1.31 21.40
N GLU A 281 -0.58 -2.29 22.16
CA GLU A 281 0.24 -3.40 22.66
C GLU A 281 0.73 -4.29 21.52
N PHE A 282 2.00 -4.66 21.57
CA PHE A 282 2.61 -5.55 20.59
C PHE A 282 3.68 -6.44 21.23
N VAL A 283 3.90 -7.60 20.65
CA VAL A 283 5.00 -8.52 20.97
C VAL A 283 6.18 -8.15 20.07
N ALA A 284 7.35 -7.87 20.66
CA ALA A 284 8.56 -7.54 19.91
C ALA A 284 9.50 -8.73 19.76
N SER A 285 9.98 -8.95 18.53
CA SER A 285 11.07 -9.90 18.26
C SER A 285 12.39 -9.42 18.88
N ASP A 286 13.38 -10.30 18.99
CA ASP A 286 14.75 -9.96 19.43
C ASP A 286 15.50 -9.08 18.42
N HIS A 287 14.96 -8.87 17.23
CA HIS A 287 15.46 -7.95 16.20
C HIS A 287 14.87 -6.54 16.29
N VAL A 288 14.10 -6.26 17.34
CA VAL A 288 13.46 -4.96 17.59
C VAL A 288 13.82 -4.47 18.99
N THR A 289 14.17 -3.19 19.09
CA THR A 289 14.38 -2.47 20.34
C THR A 289 13.24 -1.46 20.53
N SER A 290 12.58 -1.51 21.68
CA SER A 290 11.59 -0.53 22.11
C SER A 290 12.29 0.69 22.71
N LEU A 291 11.92 1.88 22.28
CA LEU A 291 12.36 3.18 22.79
C LEU A 291 11.15 3.88 23.41
N GLN A 292 11.11 3.95 24.72
CA GLN A 292 9.98 4.51 25.47
C GLN A 292 10.41 5.75 26.26
N LYS A 293 9.59 6.78 26.25
CA LYS A 293 9.72 8.00 27.03
C LYS A 293 8.40 8.26 27.73
N GLU A 294 8.42 8.28 29.05
CA GLU A 294 7.24 8.64 29.84
C GLU A 294 6.97 10.16 29.77
N GLY A 295 5.71 10.54 29.84
CA GLY A 295 5.29 11.94 29.93
C GLY A 295 5.28 12.72 28.62
N ILE A 296 5.41 12.04 27.48
CA ILE A 296 5.22 12.65 26.15
C ILE A 296 4.05 12.00 25.41
N ASP A 297 3.44 12.74 24.48
CA ASP A 297 2.37 12.27 23.63
C ASP A 297 2.88 11.59 22.33
N GLU A 298 1.94 11.12 21.52
CA GLU A 298 2.23 10.47 20.24
C GLU A 298 2.93 11.40 19.23
N TYR A 299 2.62 12.68 19.26
CA TYR A 299 3.18 13.65 18.31
C TYR A 299 4.66 13.91 18.58
N ALA A 300 5.08 13.97 19.84
CA ALA A 300 6.50 14.05 20.20
C ALA A 300 7.27 12.81 19.72
N TYR A 301 6.69 11.61 19.79
CA TYR A 301 7.28 10.41 19.19
C TYR A 301 7.36 10.52 17.67
N LEU A 302 6.30 10.98 16.99
CA LEU A 302 6.28 11.16 15.54
C LEU A 302 7.33 12.18 15.08
N PHE A 303 7.58 13.23 15.86
CA PHE A 303 8.65 14.20 15.60
C PHE A 303 10.04 13.55 15.59
N MET A 304 10.31 12.66 16.53
CA MET A 304 11.61 11.97 16.65
C MET A 304 11.83 10.91 15.55
N LEU A 305 10.78 10.34 14.95
CA LEU A 305 10.91 9.23 14.01
C LEU A 305 11.83 9.52 12.81
N PRO A 306 11.71 10.63 12.06
CA PRO A 306 12.62 10.91 10.94
C PRO A 306 14.07 11.02 11.38
N ILE A 307 14.34 11.56 12.57
CA ILE A 307 15.68 11.69 13.14
C ILE A 307 16.26 10.29 13.48
N ILE A 308 15.45 9.44 14.12
CA ILE A 308 15.84 8.07 14.48
C ILE A 308 16.07 7.22 13.23
N ARG A 309 15.26 7.36 12.21
CA ARG A 309 15.40 6.62 10.93
C ARG A 309 16.73 6.90 10.22
N ARG A 310 17.35 8.04 10.47
CA ARG A 310 18.70 8.34 9.95
C ARG A 310 19.79 7.41 10.50
N LEU A 311 19.50 6.62 11.52
CA LEU A 311 20.41 5.56 11.96
C LEU A 311 20.68 4.54 10.83
N SER A 312 19.79 4.38 9.86
CA SER A 312 20.03 3.55 8.66
C SER A 312 21.18 4.03 7.79
N GLU A 313 21.57 5.31 7.88
CA GLU A 313 22.74 5.87 7.18
C GLU A 313 24.07 5.37 7.81
N LYS A 314 24.05 5.06 9.11
CA LYS A 314 25.23 4.66 9.90
C LYS A 314 25.29 3.16 10.13
N TYR A 315 24.15 2.48 10.19
CA TYR A 315 24.01 1.07 10.52
C TYR A 315 23.42 0.28 9.34
N SER A 316 23.78 -0.98 9.25
CA SER A 316 23.37 -1.89 8.17
C SER A 316 23.31 -3.33 8.69
N PHE A 317 22.95 -4.28 7.84
CA PHE A 317 22.94 -5.72 8.17
C PHE A 317 24.28 -6.22 8.76
N ASN A 318 25.40 -5.73 8.24
CA ASN A 318 26.75 -6.09 8.74
C ASN A 318 27.20 -5.25 9.96
N ARG A 319 26.41 -4.27 10.37
CA ARG A 319 26.66 -3.38 11.49
C ARG A 319 25.37 -3.10 12.24
N GLU A 320 24.87 -4.10 12.95
CA GLU A 320 23.62 -3.99 13.71
C GLU A 320 23.66 -2.98 14.84
N ILE A 321 22.50 -2.45 15.23
CA ILE A 321 22.32 -1.61 16.41
C ILE A 321 22.17 -2.52 17.62
N ASN A 322 23.22 -2.66 18.44
CA ASN A 322 23.14 -3.38 19.70
C ASN A 322 22.92 -2.43 20.88
N ASP A 323 22.64 -2.98 22.06
CA ASP A 323 22.30 -2.20 23.25
C ASP A 323 23.41 -1.22 23.66
N LEU A 324 24.69 -1.59 23.47
CA LEU A 324 25.81 -0.71 23.75
C LEU A 324 25.95 0.43 22.74
N ARG A 325 25.64 0.17 21.48
CA ARG A 325 25.69 1.18 20.43
C ARG A 325 24.54 2.18 20.57
N ILE A 326 23.32 1.70 20.79
CA ILE A 326 22.16 2.59 20.92
C ILE A 326 22.27 3.51 22.13
N SER A 327 22.83 3.04 23.26
CA SER A 327 23.02 3.90 24.44
C SER A 327 23.98 5.08 24.22
N ARG A 328 24.83 4.98 23.19
CA ARG A 328 25.81 6.02 22.82
C ARG A 328 25.38 6.87 21.62
N GLU A 329 24.26 6.53 20.98
CA GLU A 329 23.70 7.33 19.90
C GLU A 329 23.13 8.63 20.42
N ARG A 330 23.07 9.62 19.55
CA ARG A 330 22.60 10.95 19.87
C ARG A 330 21.46 11.36 18.95
N LEU A 331 20.54 12.13 19.51
CA LEU A 331 19.46 12.81 18.81
C LEU A 331 19.68 14.30 18.87
N MET A 332 19.47 14.99 17.75
CA MET A 332 19.31 16.44 17.74
C MET A 332 17.86 16.78 18.02
N LEU A 333 17.59 17.51 19.11
CA LEU A 333 16.23 17.92 19.48
C LEU A 333 16.18 19.43 19.72
N PRO A 334 15.03 20.07 19.42
CA PRO A 334 14.80 21.46 19.79
C PRO A 334 14.73 21.58 21.31
N VAL A 335 15.26 22.69 21.87
CA VAL A 335 15.33 22.90 23.30
C VAL A 335 14.59 24.15 23.74
N GLN A 336 14.15 24.12 24.99
CA GLN A 336 13.68 25.25 25.76
C GLN A 336 14.86 26.14 26.21
N SER A 337 14.56 27.31 26.77
CA SER A 337 15.57 28.25 27.26
C SER A 337 16.46 27.69 28.37
N ASP A 338 16.00 26.67 29.10
CA ASP A 338 16.78 25.95 30.13
C ASP A 338 17.66 24.85 29.56
N GLY A 339 17.59 24.60 28.23
CA GLY A 339 18.37 23.62 27.52
C GLY A 339 17.80 22.20 27.58
N THR A 340 16.61 21.98 28.12
CA THR A 340 15.89 20.70 28.08
C THR A 340 15.13 20.55 26.76
N PRO A 341 14.82 19.30 26.30
CA PRO A 341 14.04 19.08 25.09
C PRO A 341 12.66 19.74 25.15
N ASP A 342 12.29 20.48 24.11
CA ASP A 342 11.00 21.16 23.99
C ASP A 342 9.90 20.22 23.46
N TRP A 343 9.38 19.38 24.37
CA TRP A 343 8.34 18.39 24.03
C TRP A 343 7.04 19.03 23.55
N GLU A 344 6.67 20.19 24.11
CA GLU A 344 5.46 20.91 23.72
C GLU A 344 5.57 21.41 22.28
N PHE A 345 6.71 22.00 21.93
CA PHE A 345 6.95 22.43 20.55
C PHE A 345 6.93 21.24 19.58
N MET A 346 7.63 20.13 19.89
CA MET A 346 7.64 18.94 19.05
C MET A 346 6.25 18.39 18.80
N SER A 347 5.43 18.30 19.87
CA SER A 347 4.05 17.85 19.76
C SER A 347 3.22 18.79 18.90
N ALA A 348 3.21 20.09 19.20
CA ALA A 348 2.45 21.07 18.48
C ALA A 348 2.89 21.20 16.99
N PHE A 349 4.18 21.02 16.71
CA PHE A 349 4.69 21.01 15.34
C PHE A 349 4.11 19.83 14.53
N MET A 350 4.08 18.65 15.10
CA MET A 350 3.53 17.47 14.40
C MET A 350 2.01 17.53 14.28
N GLN A 351 1.31 18.08 15.24
CA GLN A 351 -0.13 18.38 15.11
C GLN A 351 -0.40 19.32 13.94
N ARG A 352 0.41 20.37 13.76
CA ARG A 352 0.31 21.25 12.59
C ARG A 352 0.57 20.50 11.28
N VAL A 353 1.60 19.65 11.22
CA VAL A 353 1.90 18.81 10.02
C VAL A 353 0.73 17.88 9.70
N GLU A 354 0.11 17.29 10.71
CA GLU A 354 -1.10 16.49 10.54
C GLU A 354 -2.25 17.32 9.97
N GLN A 355 -2.54 18.48 10.53
CA GLN A 355 -3.60 19.38 10.04
C GLN A 355 -3.38 19.81 8.59
N GLU A 356 -2.16 20.20 8.22
CA GLU A 356 -1.83 20.54 6.84
C GLU A 356 -2.04 19.36 5.89
N THR A 357 -1.68 18.15 6.32
CA THR A 357 -1.84 16.92 5.54
C THR A 357 -3.31 16.56 5.39
N LEU A 358 -4.08 16.60 6.48
CA LEU A 358 -5.52 16.36 6.48
C LEU A 358 -6.26 17.42 5.65
N GLY A 359 -5.85 18.69 5.73
CA GLY A 359 -6.41 19.78 4.92
C GLY A 359 -6.23 19.53 3.42
N LYS A 360 -5.03 19.11 2.99
CA LYS A 360 -4.78 18.72 1.59
C LYS A 360 -5.60 17.50 1.17
N ALA A 361 -5.70 16.49 2.02
CA ALA A 361 -6.52 15.32 1.78
C ALA A 361 -8.01 15.69 1.66
N LEU A 362 -8.52 16.53 2.55
CA LEU A 362 -9.90 17.02 2.51
C LEU A 362 -10.19 17.78 1.21
N GLN A 363 -9.27 18.64 0.77
CA GLN A 363 -9.42 19.37 -0.50
C GLN A 363 -9.48 18.39 -1.68
N PHE A 364 -8.61 17.38 -1.71
CA PHE A 364 -8.64 16.34 -2.73
C PHE A 364 -10.00 15.61 -2.79
N PHE A 365 -10.53 15.20 -1.63
CA PHE A 365 -11.81 14.51 -1.57
C PHE A 365 -13.00 15.41 -1.94
N LYS A 366 -12.97 16.72 -1.60
CA LYS A 366 -13.99 17.69 -2.02
C LYS A 366 -14.03 17.82 -3.55
N LEU A 367 -12.87 18.02 -4.20
CA LEU A 367 -12.78 18.08 -5.67
C LEU A 367 -13.29 16.79 -6.32
N ARG A 368 -12.94 15.63 -5.73
CA ARG A 368 -13.40 14.34 -6.26
C ARG A 368 -14.91 14.16 -6.17
N CYS A 369 -15.54 14.59 -5.08
CA CYS A 369 -17.00 14.58 -4.93
C CYS A 369 -17.69 15.50 -5.97
N GLU A 370 -17.13 16.69 -6.20
CA GLU A 370 -17.66 17.64 -7.20
C GLU A 370 -17.57 17.07 -8.63
N GLU A 371 -16.45 16.44 -8.99
CA GLU A 371 -16.28 15.75 -10.28
C GLU A 371 -17.30 14.63 -10.47
N MET A 372 -17.64 13.89 -9.42
CA MET A 372 -18.62 12.79 -9.50
C MET A 372 -20.05 13.33 -9.67
N GLN A 373 -20.41 14.40 -8.96
CA GLN A 373 -21.72 15.06 -9.12
C GLN A 373 -21.92 15.61 -10.54
N ASN A 374 -20.88 16.17 -11.14
CA ASN A 374 -20.91 16.71 -12.50
C ASN A 374 -20.96 15.63 -13.60
N ARG A 375 -20.61 14.37 -13.30
CA ARG A 375 -20.73 13.23 -14.23
C ARG A 375 -22.11 12.55 -14.20
N GLY A 376 -22.96 12.88 -13.24
CA GLY A 376 -24.31 12.32 -13.05
C GLY A 376 -25.45 13.19 -13.58
N GLY A 377 -25.16 14.35 -14.16
CA GLY A 377 -26.07 15.23 -14.90
C GLY A 377 -25.71 15.14 -16.38
#